data_c03e3b49c0c528fd341ed9462be2f7d4
#
_entry.id   c03e3b49c0c528fd341ed9462be2f7d4
#
_cell.length_a   1.000
_cell.length_b   1.000
_cell.length_c   1.000
_cell.angle_alpha   90.00
_cell.angle_beta   90.00
_cell.angle_gamma   90.00
#
_symmetry.space_group_name_H-M   'P 1'
#
loop_
_entity.id
_entity.type
_entity.pdbx_description
1 polymer ?
#
loop_
_entity_poly.entity_id
_entity_poly.type
_entity_poly.pdbx_seq_one_letter_code
_entity_poly.pdbx_strand_id
1 'polypeptide(L)'
;KGDREKVKAYMQFYKKAYRMIAFIVAAVGLILVPFLKYIIKDPVGIDSTQDLINFYLIFLFNTVSSYFVAYKYSLPNAEQKNYIQSNVITITKIVTTLVQIIVILATSSFYGYLISASVIELAQKIFANIYLNYKYPYLKEKNVEKLTKEETSDIKRKTGALVCHKVGDVARLQTDSIIISGFINVAMSGMVDNYNMVISSVSNFVNIIFNSVISSF
;
A
#
# COMPACT_ATOMS: atom_id res chain seq x y z
N LYS A 1 7.44 2.31 33.11
CA LYS A 1 7.11 0.89 32.80
C LYS A 1 5.68 0.74 32.24
N GLY A 2 4.67 1.44 32.80
CA GLY A 2 3.27 1.34 32.34
C GLY A 2 3.04 1.73 30.88
N ASP A 3 3.73 2.74 30.37
CA ASP A 3 3.57 3.17 28.98
C ASP A 3 4.05 2.13 27.96
N ARG A 4 5.13 1.38 28.27
CA ARG A 4 5.63 0.34 27.36
C ARG A 4 4.68 -0.85 27.27
N GLU A 5 4.04 -1.27 28.37
CA GLU A 5 3.07 -2.37 28.34
C GLU A 5 1.84 -1.99 27.51
N LYS A 6 1.37 -0.75 27.64
CA LYS A 6 0.29 -0.24 26.80
C LYS A 6 0.67 -0.21 25.32
N VAL A 7 1.87 0.27 24.97
CA VAL A 7 2.35 0.27 23.59
C VAL A 7 2.39 -1.15 23.01
N LYS A 8 2.84 -2.16 23.78
CA LYS A 8 2.81 -3.56 23.38
C LYS A 8 1.38 -4.03 23.10
N ALA A 9 0.42 -3.70 23.98
CA ALA A 9 -0.97 -4.05 23.81
C ALA A 9 -1.58 -3.43 22.54
N TYR A 10 -1.33 -2.14 22.28
CA TYR A 10 -1.73 -1.48 21.02
C TYR A 10 -1.13 -2.15 19.80
N MET A 11 0.16 -2.49 19.84
CA MET A 11 0.83 -3.12 18.70
C MET A 11 0.32 -4.54 18.42
N GLN A 12 -0.04 -5.31 19.46
CA GLN A 12 -0.70 -6.61 19.27
C GLN A 12 -2.12 -6.46 18.70
N PHE A 13 -2.86 -5.46 19.13
CA PHE A 13 -4.16 -5.15 18.55
C PHE A 13 -4.03 -4.78 17.06
N TYR A 14 -3.11 -3.87 16.70
CA TYR A 14 -2.84 -3.50 15.31
C TYR A 14 -2.41 -4.70 14.47
N LYS A 15 -1.52 -5.54 14.99
CA LYS A 15 -1.11 -6.77 14.29
C LYS A 15 -2.30 -7.67 13.94
N LYS A 16 -3.26 -7.84 14.88
CA LYS A 16 -4.47 -8.63 14.63
C LYS A 16 -5.40 -7.95 13.63
N ALA A 17 -5.62 -6.64 13.79
CA ALA A 17 -6.46 -5.86 12.89
C ALA A 17 -5.93 -5.86 11.46
N TYR A 18 -4.63 -5.59 11.27
CA TYR A 18 -4.01 -5.60 9.94
C TYR A 18 -4.00 -6.98 9.29
N ARG A 19 -3.84 -8.06 10.05
CA ARG A 19 -4.00 -9.43 9.53
C ARG A 19 -5.42 -9.70 9.07
N MET A 20 -6.41 -9.30 9.86
CA MET A 20 -7.82 -9.43 9.47
C MET A 20 -8.11 -8.65 8.19
N ILE A 21 -7.61 -7.42 8.07
CA ILE A 21 -7.71 -6.61 6.85
C ILE A 21 -7.05 -7.32 5.68
N ALA A 22 -5.84 -7.87 5.84
CA ALA A 22 -5.16 -8.63 4.80
C ALA A 22 -6.01 -9.80 4.28
N PHE A 23 -6.64 -10.57 5.18
CA PHE A 23 -7.53 -11.66 4.78
C PHE A 23 -8.81 -11.18 4.08
N ILE A 24 -9.41 -10.08 4.55
CA ILE A 24 -10.58 -9.49 3.90
C ILE A 24 -10.22 -9.02 2.49
N VAL A 25 -9.10 -8.29 2.34
CA VAL A 25 -8.63 -7.80 1.04
C VAL A 25 -8.30 -8.96 0.10
N ALA A 26 -7.66 -10.02 0.61
CA ALA A 26 -7.40 -11.22 -0.19
C ALA A 26 -8.71 -11.90 -0.64
N ALA A 27 -9.67 -12.08 0.27
CA ALA A 27 -10.94 -12.72 -0.06
C ALA A 27 -11.75 -11.89 -1.08
N VAL A 28 -11.91 -10.60 -0.85
CA VAL A 28 -12.60 -9.69 -1.77
C VAL A 28 -11.87 -9.64 -3.12
N GLY A 29 -10.54 -9.55 -3.11
CA GLY A 29 -9.74 -9.55 -4.32
C GLY A 29 -9.90 -10.85 -5.13
N LEU A 30 -9.92 -12.01 -4.48
CA LEU A 30 -10.16 -13.29 -5.17
C LEU A 30 -11.59 -13.41 -5.72
N ILE A 31 -12.59 -12.87 -5.01
CA ILE A 31 -13.98 -12.82 -5.50
C ILE A 31 -14.09 -11.96 -6.77
N LEU A 32 -13.26 -10.93 -6.92
CA LEU A 32 -13.26 -10.07 -8.10
C LEU A 32 -12.65 -10.72 -9.35
N VAL A 33 -11.83 -11.76 -9.20
CA VAL A 33 -11.14 -12.42 -10.34
C VAL A 33 -12.09 -12.77 -11.50
N PRO A 34 -13.23 -13.46 -11.29
CA PRO A 34 -14.14 -13.80 -12.39
C PRO A 34 -14.81 -12.59 -13.06
N PHE A 35 -14.81 -11.45 -12.38
CA PHE A 35 -15.44 -10.22 -12.89
C PHE A 35 -14.44 -9.33 -13.66
N LEU A 36 -13.14 -9.62 -13.64
CA LEU A 36 -12.11 -8.79 -14.28
C LEU A 36 -12.40 -8.52 -15.75
N LYS A 37 -12.83 -9.53 -16.49
CA LYS A 37 -13.19 -9.42 -17.92
C LYS A 37 -14.36 -8.47 -18.20
N TYR A 38 -15.22 -8.23 -17.20
CA TYR A 38 -16.35 -7.29 -17.32
C TYR A 38 -15.96 -5.87 -16.91
N ILE A 39 -14.98 -5.76 -15.99
CA ILE A 39 -14.51 -4.47 -15.46
C ILE A 39 -13.50 -3.86 -16.42
N ILE A 40 -12.63 -4.68 -17.02
CA ILE A 40 -11.56 -4.24 -17.90
C ILE A 40 -11.91 -4.61 -19.34
N LYS A 41 -12.28 -3.61 -20.14
CA LYS A 41 -12.56 -3.77 -21.55
C LYS A 41 -11.31 -3.52 -22.39
N ASP A 42 -11.13 -4.33 -23.43
CA ASP A 42 -10.08 -4.19 -24.45
C ASP A 42 -8.69 -3.89 -23.85
N PRO A 43 -8.13 -4.79 -23.04
CA PRO A 43 -6.81 -4.58 -22.45
C PRO A 43 -5.74 -4.61 -23.53
N VAL A 44 -5.32 -3.43 -23.98
CA VAL A 44 -4.29 -3.30 -25.02
C VAL A 44 -2.97 -3.91 -24.51
N GLY A 45 -2.40 -4.82 -25.32
CA GLY A 45 -1.13 -5.49 -24.98
C GLY A 45 -1.27 -6.66 -24.00
N ILE A 46 -2.48 -7.12 -23.73
CA ILE A 46 -2.75 -8.34 -22.95
C ILE A 46 -3.45 -9.34 -23.89
N ASP A 47 -2.73 -10.38 -24.31
CA ASP A 47 -3.18 -11.30 -25.34
C ASP A 47 -4.22 -12.30 -24.85
N SER A 48 -4.31 -12.52 -23.54
CA SER A 48 -5.25 -13.48 -22.98
C SER A 48 -5.89 -13.03 -21.65
N THR A 49 -7.10 -13.51 -21.39
CA THR A 49 -7.76 -13.36 -20.08
C THR A 49 -6.91 -13.92 -18.95
N GLN A 50 -6.12 -14.96 -19.23
CA GLN A 50 -5.23 -15.57 -18.25
C GLN A 50 -4.11 -14.61 -17.83
N ASP A 51 -3.55 -13.86 -18.76
CA ASP A 51 -2.50 -12.85 -18.46
C ASP A 51 -3.06 -11.74 -17.57
N LEU A 52 -4.28 -11.28 -17.89
CA LEU A 52 -4.99 -10.30 -17.07
C LEU A 52 -5.16 -10.79 -15.62
N ILE A 53 -5.59 -12.05 -15.45
CA ILE A 53 -5.74 -12.65 -14.12
C ILE A 53 -4.38 -12.75 -13.42
N ASN A 54 -3.33 -13.18 -14.11
CA ASN A 54 -2.00 -13.32 -13.54
C ASN A 54 -1.45 -11.96 -13.06
N PHE A 55 -1.59 -10.92 -13.88
CA PHE A 55 -1.18 -9.57 -13.49
C PHE A 55 -1.95 -9.08 -12.26
N TYR A 56 -3.27 -9.27 -12.27
CA TYR A 56 -4.10 -8.92 -11.12
C TYR A 56 -3.68 -9.64 -9.84
N LEU A 57 -3.40 -10.94 -9.92
CA LEU A 57 -2.95 -11.74 -8.77
C LEU A 57 -1.59 -11.27 -8.22
N ILE A 58 -0.67 -10.84 -9.10
CA ILE A 58 0.61 -10.25 -8.67
C ILE A 58 0.36 -8.97 -7.87
N PHE A 59 -0.50 -8.07 -8.35
CA PHE A 59 -0.86 -6.85 -7.63
C PHE A 59 -1.61 -7.14 -6.32
N LEU A 60 -2.54 -8.09 -6.33
CA LEU A 60 -3.26 -8.52 -5.13
C LEU A 60 -2.29 -9.07 -4.07
N PHE A 61 -1.35 -9.91 -4.48
CA PHE A 61 -0.32 -10.46 -3.59
C PHE A 61 0.54 -9.34 -2.98
N ASN A 62 0.99 -8.37 -3.78
CA ASN A 62 1.75 -7.23 -3.29
C ASN A 62 0.96 -6.40 -2.29
N THR A 63 -0.30 -6.15 -2.57
CA THR A 63 -1.20 -5.41 -1.67
C THR A 63 -1.39 -6.16 -0.36
N VAL A 64 -1.78 -7.42 -0.40
CA VAL A 64 -2.03 -8.26 0.80
C VAL A 64 -0.75 -8.40 1.64
N SER A 65 0.38 -8.65 1.01
CA SER A 65 1.66 -8.81 1.72
C SER A 65 2.10 -7.54 2.46
N SER A 66 1.73 -6.36 1.98
CA SER A 66 2.08 -5.09 2.63
C SER A 66 1.46 -4.95 4.03
N TYR A 67 0.25 -5.46 4.24
CA TYR A 67 -0.44 -5.38 5.53
C TYR A 67 0.27 -6.12 6.66
N PHE A 68 1.06 -7.15 6.35
CA PHE A 68 1.81 -7.89 7.38
C PHE A 68 2.96 -7.10 8.00
N VAL A 69 3.39 -6.01 7.37
CA VAL A 69 4.49 -5.16 7.84
C VAL A 69 4.01 -3.75 8.19
N ALA A 70 2.98 -3.25 7.51
CA ALA A 70 2.52 -1.87 7.62
C ALA A 70 2.23 -1.42 9.06
N TYR A 71 1.63 -2.28 9.90
CA TYR A 71 1.33 -1.94 11.30
C TYR A 71 2.58 -1.57 12.13
N LYS A 72 3.76 -2.07 11.74
CA LYS A 72 5.01 -1.81 12.49
C LYS A 72 5.51 -0.39 12.32
N TYR A 73 5.19 0.23 11.19
CA TYR A 73 5.57 1.62 10.93
C TYR A 73 4.84 2.62 11.83
N SER A 74 3.74 2.21 12.49
CA SER A 74 3.07 3.08 13.46
C SER A 74 3.97 3.47 14.65
N LEU A 75 4.97 2.64 15.00
CA LEU A 75 5.91 2.96 16.08
C LEU A 75 6.88 4.10 15.71
N PRO A 76 7.69 3.99 14.62
CA PRO A 76 8.51 5.11 14.22
C PRO A 76 7.70 6.36 13.90
N ASN A 77 6.46 6.22 13.40
CA ASN A 77 5.59 7.36 13.17
C ASN A 77 5.19 8.05 14.48
N ALA A 78 4.83 7.29 15.50
CA ALA A 78 4.53 7.82 16.84
C ALA A 78 5.75 8.47 17.51
N GLU A 79 6.96 8.01 17.19
CA GLU A 79 8.22 8.61 17.64
C GLU A 79 8.69 9.79 16.75
N GLN A 80 7.87 10.27 15.82
CA GLN A 80 8.21 11.32 14.83
C GLN A 80 9.40 10.96 13.93
N LYS A 81 9.65 9.66 13.73
CA LYS A 81 10.72 9.11 12.89
C LYS A 81 10.21 8.60 11.54
N ASN A 82 9.26 9.33 10.94
CA ASN A 82 8.67 9.00 9.63
C ASN A 82 9.72 8.86 8.52
N TYR A 83 10.87 9.54 8.67
CA TYR A 83 11.97 9.44 7.71
C TYR A 83 12.44 8.00 7.48
N ILE A 84 12.30 7.11 8.47
CA ILE A 84 12.67 5.70 8.33
C ILE A 84 11.82 5.04 7.24
N GLN A 85 10.51 5.22 7.31
CA GLN A 85 9.59 4.68 6.30
C GLN A 85 9.81 5.35 4.95
N SER A 86 9.94 6.67 4.92
CA SER A 86 10.15 7.44 3.68
C SER A 86 11.44 7.03 2.98
N ASN A 87 12.54 6.89 3.70
CA ASN A 87 13.82 6.46 3.12
C ASN A 87 13.75 5.04 2.54
N VAL A 88 13.14 4.09 3.27
CA VAL A 88 12.97 2.73 2.78
C VAL A 88 12.13 2.72 1.50
N ILE A 89 11.02 3.44 1.47
CA ILE A 89 10.16 3.53 0.28
C ILE A 89 10.91 4.19 -0.89
N THR A 90 11.61 5.29 -0.65
CA THR A 90 12.34 6.03 -1.70
C THR A 90 13.45 5.17 -2.31
N ILE A 91 14.29 4.55 -1.48
CA ILE A 91 15.35 3.66 -1.95
C ILE A 91 14.76 2.50 -2.76
N THR A 92 13.71 1.87 -2.23
CA THR A 92 13.02 0.79 -2.93
C THR A 92 12.50 1.24 -4.30
N LYS A 93 11.86 2.40 -4.38
CA LYS A 93 11.37 2.94 -5.67
C LYS A 93 12.49 3.17 -6.67
N ILE A 94 13.61 3.77 -6.23
CA ILE A 94 14.78 3.99 -7.10
C ILE A 94 15.30 2.65 -7.64
N VAL A 95 15.54 1.68 -6.75
CA VAL A 95 16.03 0.35 -7.13
C VAL A 95 15.04 -0.35 -8.08
N THR A 96 13.75 -0.34 -7.74
CA THR A 96 12.71 -0.95 -8.57
C THR A 96 12.68 -0.33 -9.97
N THR A 97 12.70 1.00 -10.07
CA THR A 97 12.67 1.69 -11.36
C THR A 97 13.90 1.35 -12.21
N LEU A 98 15.10 1.35 -11.62
CA LEU A 98 16.33 0.99 -12.34
C LEU A 98 16.28 -0.46 -12.84
N VAL A 99 15.88 -1.40 -12.00
CA VAL A 99 15.75 -2.82 -12.38
C VAL A 99 14.68 -3.01 -13.46
N GLN A 100 13.53 -2.35 -13.32
CA GLN A 100 12.46 -2.41 -14.32
C GLN A 100 12.90 -1.89 -15.70
N ILE A 101 13.66 -0.79 -15.74
CA ILE A 101 14.23 -0.27 -16.99
C ILE A 101 15.16 -1.31 -17.62
N ILE A 102 16.06 -1.90 -16.85
CA ILE A 102 16.99 -2.92 -17.34
C ILE A 102 16.21 -4.15 -17.85
N VAL A 103 15.24 -4.62 -17.08
CA VAL A 103 14.45 -5.81 -17.44
C VAL A 103 13.67 -5.58 -18.73
N ILE A 104 13.00 -4.44 -18.86
CA ILE A 104 12.19 -4.17 -20.07
C ILE A 104 13.07 -4.01 -21.32
N LEU A 105 14.22 -3.37 -21.20
CA LEU A 105 15.18 -3.21 -22.30
C LEU A 105 15.83 -4.53 -22.70
N ALA A 106 16.09 -5.43 -21.74
CA ALA A 106 16.75 -6.70 -22.01
C ALA A 106 15.79 -7.80 -22.50
N THR A 107 14.54 -7.80 -22.02
CA THR A 107 13.61 -8.91 -22.26
C THR A 107 12.37 -8.52 -23.05
N SER A 108 12.06 -7.24 -23.17
CA SER A 108 10.80 -6.71 -23.72
C SER A 108 9.55 -7.38 -23.12
N SER A 109 9.69 -7.97 -21.93
CA SER A 109 8.64 -8.75 -21.25
C SER A 109 7.97 -7.95 -20.16
N PHE A 110 6.65 -7.76 -20.28
CA PHE A 110 5.85 -7.14 -19.23
C PHE A 110 5.73 -8.01 -17.97
N TYR A 111 5.76 -9.34 -18.11
CA TYR A 111 5.87 -10.25 -16.99
C TYR A 111 7.17 -10.03 -16.19
N GLY A 112 8.29 -9.96 -16.89
CA GLY A 112 9.59 -9.67 -16.27
C GLY A 112 9.58 -8.34 -15.49
N TYR A 113 8.99 -7.31 -16.08
CA TYR A 113 8.79 -6.01 -15.47
C TYR A 113 7.98 -6.09 -14.15
N LEU A 114 6.83 -6.78 -14.15
CA LEU A 114 5.98 -6.91 -12.97
C LEU A 114 6.59 -7.81 -11.89
N ILE A 115 7.18 -8.95 -12.28
CA ILE A 115 7.78 -9.88 -11.33
C ILE A 115 8.99 -9.24 -10.65
N SER A 116 9.85 -8.53 -11.39
CA SER A 116 11.01 -7.86 -10.81
C SER A 116 10.61 -6.83 -9.75
N ALA A 117 9.58 -6.02 -10.02
CA ALA A 117 9.03 -5.11 -9.04
C ALA A 117 8.51 -5.84 -7.80
N SER A 118 7.74 -6.92 -8.00
CA SER A 118 7.15 -7.69 -6.91
C SER A 118 8.20 -8.33 -6.01
N VAL A 119 9.28 -8.85 -6.60
CA VAL A 119 10.40 -9.44 -5.84
C VAL A 119 11.11 -8.37 -5.00
N ILE A 120 11.39 -7.20 -5.58
CA ILE A 120 12.04 -6.10 -4.86
C ILE A 120 11.16 -5.58 -3.73
N GLU A 121 9.86 -5.39 -3.98
CA GLU A 121 8.91 -4.98 -2.93
C GLU A 121 8.78 -6.01 -1.82
N LEU A 122 8.80 -7.30 -2.16
CA LEU A 122 8.79 -8.37 -1.15
C LEU A 122 10.07 -8.36 -0.32
N ALA A 123 11.23 -8.22 -0.96
CA ALA A 123 12.51 -8.07 -0.27
C ALA A 123 12.51 -6.86 0.67
N GLN A 124 11.98 -5.73 0.24
CA GLN A 124 11.80 -4.54 1.07
C GLN A 124 10.91 -4.81 2.29
N LYS A 125 9.79 -5.52 2.13
CA LYS A 125 8.89 -5.89 3.23
C LYS A 125 9.59 -6.81 4.24
N ILE A 126 10.37 -7.78 3.76
CA ILE A 126 11.17 -8.67 4.60
C ILE A 126 12.24 -7.87 5.36
N PHE A 127 12.99 -7.01 4.67
CA PHE A 127 13.99 -6.14 5.29
C PHE A 127 13.38 -5.23 6.35
N ALA A 128 12.28 -4.55 6.04
CA ALA A 128 11.57 -3.68 6.97
C ALA A 128 11.07 -4.47 8.21
N ASN A 129 10.57 -5.69 7.99
CA ASN A 129 10.14 -6.56 9.08
C ASN A 129 11.30 -6.93 10.04
N ILE A 130 12.46 -7.28 9.48
CA ILE A 130 13.67 -7.63 10.25
C ILE A 130 14.19 -6.38 10.98
N TYR A 131 14.35 -5.27 10.27
CA TYR A 131 14.86 -4.01 10.82
C TYR A 131 14.00 -3.49 11.98
N LEU A 132 12.68 -3.45 11.80
CA LEU A 132 11.76 -2.97 12.85
C LEU A 132 11.70 -3.94 14.03
N ASN A 133 11.83 -5.24 13.82
CA ASN A 133 11.95 -6.21 14.91
C ASN A 133 13.28 -6.11 15.69
N TYR A 134 14.34 -5.67 15.04
CA TYR A 134 15.62 -5.39 15.68
C TYR A 134 15.55 -4.09 16.50
N LYS A 135 14.98 -3.04 15.91
CA LYS A 135 14.86 -1.73 16.54
C LYS A 135 13.85 -1.71 17.70
N TYR A 136 12.81 -2.53 17.60
CA TYR A 136 11.73 -2.64 18.59
C TYR A 136 11.57 -4.11 19.04
N PRO A 137 12.48 -4.64 19.88
CA PRO A 137 12.51 -6.06 20.27
C PRO A 137 11.21 -6.54 20.92
N TYR A 138 10.52 -5.65 21.64
CA TYR A 138 9.27 -5.93 22.33
C TYR A 138 8.08 -6.27 21.39
N LEU A 139 8.22 -6.03 20.08
CA LEU A 139 7.24 -6.48 19.09
C LEU A 139 7.15 -8.01 18.98
N LYS A 140 8.19 -8.72 19.43
CA LYS A 140 8.25 -10.19 19.44
C LYS A 140 7.58 -10.81 20.66
N GLU A 141 7.33 -10.04 21.72
CA GLU A 141 6.74 -10.54 22.95
C GLU A 141 5.30 -11.00 22.72
N LYS A 142 4.98 -12.18 23.25
CA LYS A 142 3.65 -12.80 23.05
C LYS A 142 2.72 -12.59 24.24
N ASN A 143 3.28 -12.50 25.46
CA ASN A 143 2.52 -12.32 26.68
C ASN A 143 2.41 -10.82 27.01
N VAL A 144 1.34 -10.21 26.52
CA VAL A 144 1.05 -8.79 26.72
C VAL A 144 -0.37 -8.67 27.28
N GLU A 145 -0.57 -7.75 28.21
CA GLU A 145 -1.90 -7.42 28.72
C GLU A 145 -2.84 -7.02 27.58
N LYS A 146 -4.06 -7.49 27.64
CA LYS A 146 -5.08 -7.13 26.65
C LYS A 146 -5.58 -5.71 26.95
N LEU A 147 -5.82 -4.95 25.88
CA LEU A 147 -6.51 -3.66 25.98
C LEU A 147 -7.87 -3.82 26.68
N THR A 148 -8.27 -2.83 27.46
CA THR A 148 -9.60 -2.77 28.07
C THR A 148 -10.67 -2.69 26.99
N LYS A 149 -11.91 -3.02 27.36
CA LYS A 149 -13.05 -2.92 26.43
C LYS A 149 -13.28 -1.46 25.98
N GLU A 150 -13.07 -0.51 26.87
CA GLU A 150 -13.21 0.92 26.59
C GLU A 150 -12.15 1.41 25.59
N GLU A 151 -10.86 1.08 25.83
CA GLU A 151 -9.76 1.43 24.93
C GLU A 151 -9.97 0.81 23.53
N THR A 152 -10.39 -0.45 23.48
CA THR A 152 -10.68 -1.14 22.21
C THR A 152 -11.85 -0.48 21.49
N SER A 153 -12.90 -0.06 22.18
CA SER A 153 -14.07 0.62 21.60
C SER A 153 -13.69 1.99 21.05
N ASP A 154 -12.90 2.76 21.81
CA ASP A 154 -12.45 4.09 21.36
C ASP A 154 -11.57 4.02 20.10
N ILE A 155 -10.63 3.06 20.06
CA ILE A 155 -9.82 2.81 18.86
C ILE A 155 -10.72 2.46 17.67
N LYS A 156 -11.65 1.53 17.83
CA LYS A 156 -12.55 1.11 16.74
C LYS A 156 -13.39 2.28 16.23
N ARG A 157 -13.91 3.12 17.11
CA ARG A 157 -14.69 4.31 16.73
C ARG A 157 -13.85 5.30 15.94
N LYS A 158 -12.66 5.65 16.43
CA LYS A 158 -11.74 6.58 15.75
C LYS A 158 -11.25 6.03 14.42
N THR A 159 -10.88 4.75 14.41
CA THR A 159 -10.43 4.08 13.18
C THR A 159 -11.58 3.97 12.17
N GLY A 160 -12.80 3.66 12.61
CA GLY A 160 -13.98 3.60 11.74
C GLY A 160 -14.24 4.93 11.02
N ALA A 161 -14.17 6.04 11.74
CA ALA A 161 -14.31 7.38 11.14
C ALA A 161 -13.23 7.66 10.09
N LEU A 162 -11.96 7.31 10.38
CA LEU A 162 -10.85 7.46 9.43
C LEU A 162 -11.01 6.55 8.20
N VAL A 163 -11.50 5.32 8.39
CA VAL A 163 -11.79 4.40 7.27
C VAL A 163 -12.88 4.96 6.37
N CYS A 164 -13.99 5.45 6.92
CA CYS A 164 -15.06 6.09 6.14
C CYS A 164 -14.53 7.28 5.32
N HIS A 165 -13.73 8.14 5.94
CA HIS A 165 -13.09 9.26 5.23
C HIS A 165 -12.17 8.76 4.11
N LYS A 166 -11.34 7.75 4.38
CA LYS A 166 -10.41 7.20 3.39
C LYS A 166 -11.11 6.50 2.23
N VAL A 167 -12.21 5.79 2.51
CA VAL A 167 -13.06 5.18 1.46
C VAL A 167 -13.63 6.27 0.55
N GLY A 168 -14.11 7.39 1.12
CA GLY A 168 -14.59 8.53 0.35
C GLY A 168 -13.49 9.15 -0.55
N ASP A 169 -12.27 9.33 -0.01
CA ASP A 169 -11.13 9.82 -0.78
C ASP A 169 -10.78 8.89 -1.95
N VAL A 170 -10.67 7.58 -1.68
CA VAL A 170 -10.34 6.58 -2.71
C VAL A 170 -11.45 6.51 -3.74
N ALA A 171 -12.71 6.48 -3.34
CA ALA A 171 -13.84 6.49 -4.27
C ALA A 171 -13.76 7.70 -5.21
N ARG A 172 -13.53 8.90 -4.66
CA ARG A 172 -13.39 10.13 -5.46
C ARG A 172 -12.23 10.07 -6.45
N LEU A 173 -11.07 9.55 -6.04
CA LEU A 173 -9.85 9.58 -6.86
C LEU A 173 -9.77 8.43 -7.88
N GLN A 174 -10.43 7.29 -7.61
CA GLN A 174 -10.32 6.10 -8.45
C GLN A 174 -11.54 5.83 -9.31
N THR A 175 -12.67 6.52 -9.06
CA THR A 175 -13.90 6.33 -9.84
C THR A 175 -13.68 6.64 -11.32
N ASP A 176 -12.93 7.70 -11.63
CA ASP A 176 -12.67 8.10 -13.02
C ASP A 176 -11.94 6.99 -13.78
N SER A 177 -10.88 6.43 -13.21
CA SER A 177 -10.13 5.33 -13.84
C SER A 177 -10.97 4.07 -14.02
N ILE A 178 -11.85 3.74 -13.07
CA ILE A 178 -12.78 2.60 -13.17
C ILE A 178 -13.80 2.83 -14.28
N ILE A 179 -14.41 4.02 -14.33
CA ILE A 179 -15.40 4.36 -15.36
C ILE A 179 -14.76 4.36 -16.75
N ILE A 180 -13.61 5.03 -16.90
CA ILE A 180 -12.92 5.12 -18.20
C ILE A 180 -12.50 3.72 -18.67
N SER A 181 -11.90 2.91 -17.80
CA SER A 181 -11.47 1.56 -18.18
C SER A 181 -12.63 0.61 -18.50
N GLY A 182 -13.74 0.76 -17.80
CA GLY A 182 -14.92 -0.08 -17.99
C GLY A 182 -15.84 0.33 -19.15
N PHE A 183 -15.96 1.62 -19.44
CA PHE A 183 -16.86 2.12 -20.48
C PHE A 183 -16.17 2.49 -21.81
N ILE A 184 -14.89 2.87 -21.74
CA ILE A 184 -14.11 3.24 -22.92
C ILE A 184 -13.07 2.15 -23.20
N ASN A 185 -11.89 2.24 -22.59
CA ASN A 185 -10.84 1.20 -22.61
C ASN A 185 -9.72 1.54 -21.63
N VAL A 186 -8.85 0.54 -21.38
CA VAL A 186 -7.70 0.67 -20.45
C VAL A 186 -6.65 1.66 -20.97
N ALA A 187 -6.43 1.74 -22.30
CA ALA A 187 -5.45 2.67 -22.86
C ALA A 187 -5.82 4.13 -22.57
N MET A 188 -7.09 4.49 -22.69
CA MET A 188 -7.56 5.83 -22.35
C MET A 188 -7.40 6.12 -20.85
N SER A 189 -7.72 5.14 -19.99
CA SER A 189 -7.47 5.28 -18.53
C SER A 189 -5.98 5.54 -18.27
N GLY A 190 -5.08 4.79 -18.91
CA GLY A 190 -3.63 5.00 -18.77
C GLY A 190 -3.16 6.37 -19.25
N MET A 191 -3.73 6.91 -20.32
CA MET A 191 -3.44 8.28 -20.76
C MET A 191 -3.86 9.31 -19.72
N VAL A 192 -5.07 9.19 -19.19
CA VAL A 192 -5.59 10.08 -18.12
C VAL A 192 -4.73 9.98 -16.87
N ASP A 193 -4.35 8.78 -16.46
CA ASP A 193 -3.49 8.57 -15.30
C ASP A 193 -2.09 9.18 -15.48
N ASN A 194 -1.52 9.15 -16.69
CA ASN A 194 -0.27 9.83 -17.00
C ASN A 194 -0.40 11.36 -16.87
N TYR A 195 -1.49 11.96 -17.36
CA TYR A 195 -1.75 13.39 -17.15
C TYR A 195 -1.93 13.72 -15.67
N ASN A 196 -2.70 12.91 -14.95
CA ASN A 196 -2.90 13.06 -13.51
C ASN A 196 -1.58 12.94 -12.72
N MET A 197 -0.67 12.07 -13.14
CA MET A 197 0.65 11.93 -12.54
C MET A 197 1.49 13.21 -12.69
N VAL A 198 1.49 13.85 -13.86
CA VAL A 198 2.19 15.11 -14.10
C VAL A 198 1.57 16.24 -13.26
N ILE A 199 0.24 16.38 -13.29
CA ILE A 199 -0.48 17.38 -12.50
C ILE A 199 -0.23 17.20 -11.01
N SER A 200 -0.31 15.97 -10.51
CA SER A 200 -0.07 15.65 -9.10
C SER A 200 1.38 15.92 -8.69
N SER A 201 2.35 15.68 -9.57
CA SER A 201 3.75 15.98 -9.30
C SER A 201 3.99 17.48 -9.13
N VAL A 202 3.41 18.30 -10.00
CA VAL A 202 3.46 19.77 -9.91
C VAL A 202 2.74 20.25 -8.64
N SER A 203 1.54 19.74 -8.37
CA SER A 203 0.76 20.07 -7.19
C SER A 203 1.49 19.72 -5.89
N ASN A 204 2.16 18.57 -5.85
CA ASN A 204 2.97 18.16 -4.70
C ASN A 204 4.15 19.09 -4.48
N PHE A 205 4.83 19.52 -5.55
CA PHE A 205 5.92 20.48 -5.45
C PHE A 205 5.44 21.82 -4.88
N VAL A 206 4.33 22.32 -5.39
CA VAL A 206 3.70 23.56 -4.88
C VAL A 206 3.30 23.40 -3.41
N ASN A 207 2.69 22.29 -3.03
CA ASN A 207 2.31 22.00 -1.64
C ASN A 207 3.51 21.94 -0.68
N ILE A 208 4.66 21.42 -1.12
CA ILE A 208 5.89 21.42 -0.31
C ILE A 208 6.31 22.85 0.00
N ILE A 209 6.28 23.74 -0.99
CA ILE A 209 6.62 25.17 -0.81
C ILE A 209 5.66 25.81 0.20
N PHE A 210 4.35 25.66 0.00
CA PHE A 210 3.34 26.23 0.89
C PHE A 210 3.46 25.70 2.33
N ASN A 211 3.63 24.39 2.50
CA ASN A 211 3.79 23.78 3.82
C ASN A 211 5.07 24.26 4.52
N SER A 212 6.13 24.52 3.78
CA SER A 212 7.38 25.06 4.34
C SER A 212 7.19 26.49 4.85
N VAL A 213 6.38 27.31 4.16
CA VAL A 213 6.06 28.67 4.57
C VAL A 213 5.12 28.69 5.78
N ILE A 214 4.05 27.86 5.75
CA ILE A 214 3.07 27.78 6.84
C ILE A 214 3.72 27.31 8.14
N SER A 215 4.68 26.39 8.08
CA SER A 215 5.40 25.89 9.27
C SER A 215 6.36 26.93 9.88
N SER A 216 6.59 28.05 9.20
CA SER A 216 7.49 29.13 9.64
C SER A 216 6.74 30.24 10.37
N PHE A 217 5.43 30.21 10.38
CA PHE A 217 4.53 31.10 11.12
C PHE A 217 3.86 30.33 12.29
#